data_67e9f42eb5a75cad626aaeb143e1c3d2
#
_entry.id   67e9f42eb5a75cad626aaeb143e1c3d2
#
_cell.length_a   1.000
_cell.length_b   1.000
_cell.length_c   1.000
_cell.angle_alpha   90.00
_cell.angle_beta   90.00
_cell.angle_gamma   90.00
#
_symmetry.space_group_name_H-M   'P 1'
#
loop_
_entity.id
_entity.type
_entity.pdbx_description
1 polymer ?
#
loop_
_entity_poly.entity_id
_entity_poly.type
_entity_poly.pdbx_seq_one_letter_code
_entity_poly.pdbx_strand_id
1 'polypeptide(L)'
;LFVTDLKMEHLFGLDQNLEKPLGTYLEELLESDEDYKDKRIMTLGRLYDERQNQMETLYIPVLGEKDKEPEVTGFYVLRNGKAKERVSSELAMESMLLQGKLKGFSYQDAAGCEWRITKIHPSYEFEKNIEHPIIKIHLACTASLENATLTDWKHEETLEQTLEEELQNRLNTDAKAALEKGIDISNSYKKLGNSYRKGYVHYEERREEYEKNLQIKVETEVSVVNLK
;
A
#
# COMPACT_ATOMS: atom_id res chain seq x y z
N LEU A 1 5.98 15.59 6.46
CA LEU A 1 7.21 14.96 6.92
C LEU A 1 7.75 14.03 5.83
N PHE A 2 9.03 14.19 5.50
CA PHE A 2 9.77 13.36 4.55
C PHE A 2 11.05 12.87 5.20
N VAL A 3 11.58 11.78 4.69
CA VAL A 3 12.98 11.39 4.88
C VAL A 3 13.70 11.62 3.56
N THR A 4 14.96 11.98 3.60
CA THR A 4 15.77 12.13 2.38
C THR A 4 17.20 11.66 2.60
N ASP A 5 17.76 11.04 1.58
CA ASP A 5 19.18 10.69 1.48
C ASP A 5 19.98 11.80 0.76
N LEU A 6 19.29 12.84 0.25
CA LEU A 6 19.95 13.96 -0.43
C LEU A 6 20.66 14.86 0.57
N LYS A 7 21.83 15.36 0.17
CA LYS A 7 22.53 16.39 0.94
C LYS A 7 21.77 17.71 0.90
N MET A 8 21.89 18.51 1.96
CA MET A 8 21.20 19.81 2.05
C MET A 8 21.50 20.73 0.85
N GLU A 9 22.74 20.69 0.34
CA GLU A 9 23.14 21.46 -0.85
C GLU A 9 22.32 21.06 -2.09
N HIS A 10 22.03 19.78 -2.27
CA HIS A 10 21.17 19.26 -3.34
C HIS A 10 19.73 19.71 -3.15
N LEU A 11 19.19 19.64 -1.93
CA LEU A 11 17.83 20.11 -1.64
C LEU A 11 17.65 21.60 -1.97
N PHE A 12 18.63 22.43 -1.62
CA PHE A 12 18.62 23.86 -2.00
C PHE A 12 18.75 24.06 -3.51
N GLY A 13 19.51 23.20 -4.19
CA GLY A 13 19.62 23.22 -5.65
C GLY A 13 18.30 22.86 -6.34
N LEU A 14 17.56 21.89 -5.82
CA LEU A 14 16.23 21.54 -6.31
C LEU A 14 15.25 22.71 -6.13
N ASP A 15 15.25 23.34 -4.95
CA ASP A 15 14.38 24.49 -4.66
C ASP A 15 14.57 25.65 -5.64
N GLN A 16 15.83 25.89 -6.07
CA GLN A 16 16.12 26.94 -7.06
C GLN A 16 15.61 26.64 -8.48
N ASN A 17 15.40 25.38 -8.81
CA ASN A 17 14.93 24.95 -10.13
C ASN A 17 13.40 24.84 -10.22
N LEU A 18 12.71 24.91 -9.10
CA LEU A 18 11.24 24.82 -9.05
C LEU A 18 10.61 26.22 -9.21
N GLU A 19 9.47 26.29 -9.88
CA GLU A 19 8.65 27.51 -9.99
C GLU A 19 8.04 27.94 -8.66
N LYS A 20 8.05 27.08 -7.66
CA LYS A 20 7.49 27.27 -6.32
C LYS A 20 8.42 26.64 -5.26
N PRO A 21 8.30 27.09 -3.99
CA PRO A 21 9.09 26.52 -2.90
C PRO A 21 8.96 24.99 -2.83
N LEU A 22 10.08 24.29 -2.60
CA LEU A 22 10.14 22.83 -2.54
C LEU A 22 9.07 22.24 -1.60
N GLY A 23 8.83 22.84 -0.45
CA GLY A 23 7.80 22.40 0.50
C GLY A 23 6.41 22.38 -0.10
N THR A 24 6.03 23.45 -0.82
CA THR A 24 4.75 23.56 -1.53
C THR A 24 4.65 22.56 -2.67
N TYR A 25 5.73 22.40 -3.45
CA TYR A 25 5.78 21.40 -4.52
C TYR A 25 5.53 19.98 -3.99
N LEU A 26 6.21 19.60 -2.90
CA LEU A 26 6.08 18.28 -2.29
C LEU A 26 4.69 18.07 -1.66
N GLU A 27 4.10 19.10 -1.09
CA GLU A 27 2.73 19.04 -0.59
C GLU A 27 1.76 18.76 -1.72
N GLU A 28 1.84 19.49 -2.81
CA GLU A 28 1.01 19.26 -3.99
C GLU A 28 1.25 17.91 -4.64
N LEU A 29 2.50 17.44 -4.75
CA LEU A 29 2.84 16.12 -5.27
C LEU A 29 2.15 15.00 -4.49
N LEU A 30 2.00 15.15 -3.18
CA LEU A 30 1.36 14.16 -2.32
C LEU A 30 -0.16 14.36 -2.16
N GLU A 31 -0.65 15.60 -2.32
CA GLU A 31 -2.08 15.92 -2.24
C GLU A 31 -2.81 15.68 -3.55
N SER A 32 -2.12 15.86 -4.68
CA SER A 32 -2.73 15.77 -6.03
C SER A 32 -3.09 14.34 -6.44
N ASP A 33 -2.64 13.34 -5.68
CA ASP A 33 -2.91 11.96 -6.02
C ASP A 33 -4.34 11.58 -5.62
N GLU A 34 -5.26 11.71 -6.58
CA GLU A 34 -6.69 11.42 -6.43
C GLU A 34 -6.99 9.95 -6.08
N ASP A 35 -6.00 9.07 -6.22
CA ASP A 35 -6.12 7.65 -5.95
C ASP A 35 -6.19 7.31 -4.47
N TYR A 36 -5.85 8.24 -3.60
CA TYR A 36 -5.85 8.02 -2.16
C TYR A 36 -7.11 8.58 -1.49
N LYS A 37 -7.69 7.80 -0.58
CA LYS A 37 -8.82 8.24 0.25
C LYS A 37 -8.38 9.25 1.30
N ASP A 38 -7.18 9.06 1.83
CA ASP A 38 -6.56 9.93 2.82
C ASP A 38 -5.33 10.59 2.20
N LYS A 39 -5.03 11.82 2.62
CA LYS A 39 -3.80 12.50 2.22
C LYS A 39 -2.60 11.65 2.61
N ARG A 40 -1.67 11.43 1.68
CA ARG A 40 -0.40 10.71 1.95
C ARG A 40 0.53 11.47 2.88
N ILE A 41 0.20 12.70 3.21
CA ILE A 41 1.05 13.55 4.03
C ILE A 41 1.14 12.97 5.44
N MET A 42 2.35 12.58 5.80
CA MET A 42 2.67 12.25 7.18
C MET A 42 2.92 13.56 7.95
N THR A 43 2.02 13.89 8.86
CA THR A 43 2.21 15.03 9.79
C THR A 43 2.90 14.56 11.07
N LEU A 44 3.54 15.50 11.78
CA LEU A 44 4.12 15.20 13.11
C LEU A 44 3.03 14.79 14.11
N GLY A 45 1.82 15.38 14.03
CA GLY A 45 0.68 15.00 14.86
C GLY A 45 0.30 13.54 14.65
N ARG A 46 0.14 13.11 13.39
CA ARG A 46 -0.17 11.72 13.06
C ARG A 46 0.92 10.75 13.53
N LEU A 47 2.20 11.13 13.36
CA LEU A 47 3.31 10.33 13.87
C LEU A 47 3.28 10.18 15.38
N TYR A 48 2.93 11.27 16.10
CA TYR A 48 2.81 11.25 17.55
C TYR A 48 1.65 10.36 18.02
N ASP A 49 0.48 10.48 17.41
CA ASP A 49 -0.70 9.68 17.71
C ASP A 49 -0.43 8.18 17.50
N GLU A 50 0.21 7.81 16.40
CA GLU A 50 0.57 6.43 16.12
C GLU A 50 1.65 5.89 17.09
N ARG A 51 2.59 6.74 17.52
CA ARG A 51 3.56 6.36 18.55
C ARG A 51 2.89 6.04 19.86
N GLN A 52 1.81 6.74 20.23
CA GLN A 52 1.05 6.47 21.45
C GLN A 52 0.19 5.21 21.30
N ASN A 53 -0.47 5.04 20.19
CA ASN A 53 -1.43 3.97 19.97
C ASN A 53 -0.79 2.66 19.47
N GLN A 54 0.38 2.72 18.83
CA GLN A 54 1.17 1.58 18.33
C GLN A 54 0.36 0.59 17.45
N MET A 55 -0.71 1.07 16.82
CA MET A 55 -1.69 0.21 16.16
C MET A 55 -1.44 0.01 14.68
N GLU A 56 -0.75 0.96 14.02
CA GLU A 56 -0.60 0.97 12.57
C GLU A 56 0.85 0.86 12.11
N THR A 57 1.03 0.29 10.94
CA THR A 57 2.25 0.43 10.15
C THR A 57 2.13 1.73 9.37
N LEU A 58 3.07 2.65 9.55
CA LEU A 58 3.11 3.93 8.86
C LEU A 58 4.17 3.95 7.78
N TYR A 59 3.91 4.72 6.74
CA TYR A 59 4.81 4.92 5.61
C TYR A 59 5.22 6.39 5.55
N ILE A 60 6.54 6.67 5.67
CA ILE A 60 7.09 8.01 5.47
C ILE A 60 7.72 8.06 4.09
N PRO A 61 7.27 8.98 3.20
CA PRO A 61 7.85 9.10 1.87
C PRO A 61 9.33 9.46 1.93
N VAL A 62 10.11 8.85 1.04
CA VAL A 62 11.52 9.13 0.84
C VAL A 62 11.66 10.03 -0.38
N LEU A 63 12.15 11.24 -0.14
CA LEU A 63 12.46 12.18 -1.19
C LEU A 63 13.81 11.85 -1.81
N GLY A 64 13.81 11.62 -3.09
CA GLY A 64 14.99 11.49 -3.94
C GLY A 64 14.97 12.51 -5.08
N GLU A 65 15.77 12.25 -6.09
CA GLU A 65 15.89 13.05 -7.31
C GLU A 65 15.88 12.13 -8.52
N LYS A 66 15.10 12.50 -9.52
CA LYS A 66 15.12 11.89 -10.85
C LYS A 66 15.04 12.98 -11.90
N ASP A 67 15.94 12.92 -12.87
CA ASP A 67 16.03 13.92 -13.96
C ASP A 67 16.13 15.37 -13.48
N LYS A 68 16.73 15.61 -12.31
CA LYS A 68 16.85 16.89 -11.60
C LYS A 68 15.55 17.41 -11.00
N GLU A 69 14.52 16.58 -10.94
CA GLU A 69 13.26 16.91 -10.27
C GLU A 69 13.12 16.10 -8.97
N PRO A 70 12.51 16.67 -7.92
CA PRO A 70 12.23 15.93 -6.70
C PRO A 70 11.18 14.86 -6.95
N GLU A 71 11.47 13.63 -6.53
CA GLU A 71 10.58 12.47 -6.69
C GLU A 71 10.47 11.69 -5.37
N VAL A 72 9.32 11.05 -5.15
CA VAL A 72 9.18 10.05 -4.08
C VAL A 72 9.74 8.71 -4.55
N THR A 73 10.92 8.35 -4.06
CA THR A 73 11.67 7.16 -4.49
C THR A 73 11.39 5.91 -3.65
N GLY A 74 10.41 5.96 -2.76
CA GLY A 74 9.99 4.87 -1.89
C GLY A 74 9.50 5.39 -0.54
N PHE A 75 9.41 4.48 0.43
CA PHE A 75 8.89 4.81 1.76
C PHE A 75 9.71 4.13 2.85
N TYR A 76 9.93 4.82 3.96
CA TYR A 76 10.34 4.17 5.20
C TYR A 76 9.13 3.66 5.96
N VAL A 77 9.16 2.40 6.33
CA VAL A 77 8.18 1.80 7.22
C VAL A 77 8.53 2.16 8.66
N LEU A 78 7.60 2.80 9.32
CA LEU A 78 7.65 3.06 10.75
C LEU A 78 6.71 2.14 11.51
N ARG A 79 7.24 1.58 12.57
CA ARG A 79 6.50 0.74 13.49
C ARG A 79 6.98 0.96 14.92
N ASN A 80 6.04 1.13 15.86
CA ASN A 80 6.35 1.43 17.25
C ASN A 80 7.31 2.65 17.39
N GLY A 81 7.15 3.65 16.52
CA GLY A 81 7.99 4.84 16.48
C GLY A 81 9.44 4.61 16.03
N LYS A 82 9.75 3.44 15.47
CA LYS A 82 11.08 3.10 14.93
C LYS A 82 10.99 2.84 13.44
N ALA A 83 11.95 3.38 12.69
CA ALA A 83 12.13 3.01 11.30
C ALA A 83 12.57 1.54 11.22
N LYS A 84 11.88 0.75 10.43
CA LYS A 84 12.17 -0.68 10.22
C LYS A 84 12.97 -0.88 8.95
N GLU A 85 12.41 -0.50 7.82
CA GLU A 85 12.99 -0.77 6.52
C GLU A 85 12.51 0.26 5.49
N ARG A 86 13.27 0.43 4.42
CA ARG A 86 12.85 1.13 3.21
C ARG A 86 12.16 0.14 2.28
N VAL A 87 10.98 0.50 1.80
CA VAL A 87 10.19 -0.28 0.86
C VAL A 87 9.96 0.50 -0.42
N SER A 88 9.63 -0.21 -1.49
CA SER A 88 9.29 0.41 -2.77
C SER A 88 7.94 1.14 -2.70
N SER A 89 7.69 2.00 -3.68
CA SER A 89 6.40 2.67 -3.83
C SER A 89 5.28 1.67 -4.11
N GLU A 90 5.57 0.60 -4.87
CA GLU A 90 4.62 -0.46 -5.17
C GLU A 90 4.15 -1.18 -3.89
N LEU A 91 5.08 -1.62 -3.03
CA LEU A 91 4.70 -2.29 -1.78
C LEU A 91 3.92 -1.36 -0.83
N ALA A 92 4.27 -0.08 -0.79
CA ALA A 92 3.52 0.91 -0.01
C ALA A 92 2.09 1.08 -0.57
N MET A 93 1.94 1.13 -1.90
CA MET A 93 0.65 1.19 -2.58
C MET A 93 -0.18 -0.06 -2.31
N GLU A 94 0.39 -1.26 -2.42
CA GLU A 94 -0.27 -2.53 -2.12
C GLU A 94 -0.73 -2.59 -0.66
N SER A 95 0.09 -2.09 0.26
CA SER A 95 -0.33 -1.96 1.65
C SER A 95 -1.55 -1.04 1.81
N MET A 96 -1.58 0.09 1.12
CA MET A 96 -2.73 1.00 1.16
C MET A 96 -3.96 0.39 0.49
N LEU A 97 -3.76 -0.41 -0.57
CA LEU A 97 -4.80 -1.20 -1.21
C LEU A 97 -5.43 -2.18 -0.23
N LEU A 98 -4.62 -3.03 0.42
CA LEU A 98 -5.07 -4.01 1.40
C LEU A 98 -5.67 -3.38 2.67
N GLN A 99 -5.36 -2.12 2.96
CA GLN A 99 -5.95 -1.37 4.07
C GLN A 99 -7.26 -0.65 3.68
N GLY A 100 -7.63 -0.63 2.41
CA GLY A 100 -8.79 0.08 1.89
C GLY A 100 -8.61 1.60 1.83
N LYS A 101 -7.38 2.08 1.73
CA LYS A 101 -7.01 3.51 1.68
C LYS A 101 -6.89 4.06 0.26
N LEU A 102 -6.99 3.21 -0.77
CA LEU A 102 -7.00 3.62 -2.17
C LEU A 102 -8.43 3.78 -2.71
N LYS A 103 -8.61 4.73 -3.61
CA LYS A 103 -9.80 4.89 -4.47
C LYS A 103 -9.59 4.20 -5.81
N GLY A 104 -8.36 4.23 -6.31
CA GLY A 104 -7.93 3.64 -7.56
C GLY A 104 -6.42 3.54 -7.65
N PHE A 105 -5.92 2.86 -8.66
CA PHE A 105 -4.51 2.82 -9.05
C PHE A 105 -4.37 2.29 -10.47
N SER A 106 -3.26 2.62 -11.12
CA SER A 106 -2.89 2.03 -12.41
C SER A 106 -2.11 0.74 -12.19
N TYR A 107 -2.44 -0.28 -12.96
CA TYR A 107 -1.82 -1.61 -12.88
C TYR A 107 -1.42 -2.06 -14.29
N GLN A 108 -0.20 -2.54 -14.43
CA GLN A 108 0.28 -3.16 -15.65
C GLN A 108 0.33 -4.67 -15.45
N ASP A 109 -0.40 -5.42 -16.29
CA ASP A 109 -0.39 -6.88 -16.29
C ASP A 109 0.88 -7.46 -16.94
N ALA A 110 1.04 -8.78 -16.86
CA ALA A 110 2.18 -9.48 -17.44
C ALA A 110 2.23 -9.41 -18.98
N ALA A 111 1.11 -9.12 -19.64
CA ALA A 111 1.01 -8.92 -21.07
C ALA A 111 1.36 -7.48 -21.49
N GLY A 112 1.59 -6.57 -20.53
CA GLY A 112 1.92 -5.17 -20.77
C GLY A 112 0.70 -4.27 -20.98
N CYS A 113 -0.51 -4.75 -20.74
CA CYS A 113 -1.71 -3.92 -20.77
C CYS A 113 -1.80 -3.06 -19.52
N GLU A 114 -2.23 -1.82 -19.69
CA GLU A 114 -2.42 -0.87 -18.60
C GLU A 114 -3.90 -0.82 -18.21
N TRP A 115 -4.15 -1.11 -16.95
CA TRP A 115 -5.46 -1.16 -16.35
C TRP A 115 -5.64 -0.05 -15.32
N ARG A 116 -6.80 0.57 -15.32
CA ARG A 116 -7.24 1.45 -14.24
C ARG A 116 -8.13 0.68 -13.28
N ILE A 117 -7.63 0.40 -12.08
CA ILE A 117 -8.37 -0.28 -11.02
C ILE A 117 -9.08 0.77 -10.16
N THR A 118 -10.38 0.59 -9.95
CA THR A 118 -11.25 1.51 -9.19
C THR A 118 -12.26 0.75 -8.35
N LYS A 119 -13.13 1.45 -7.62
CA LYS A 119 -14.18 0.86 -6.75
C LYS A 119 -13.64 -0.22 -5.82
N ILE A 120 -12.54 0.09 -5.17
CA ILE A 120 -11.80 -0.84 -4.32
C ILE A 120 -12.52 -1.03 -2.99
N HIS A 121 -12.91 -2.27 -2.69
CA HIS A 121 -13.65 -2.65 -1.50
C HIS A 121 -13.02 -3.89 -0.82
N PRO A 122 -12.01 -3.71 0.05
CA PRO A 122 -11.50 -4.83 0.84
C PRO A 122 -12.43 -5.15 2.00
N SER A 123 -12.69 -6.43 2.22
CA SER A 123 -13.35 -6.96 3.41
C SER A 123 -12.42 -7.94 4.12
N TYR A 124 -12.61 -8.14 5.42
CA TYR A 124 -11.65 -8.83 6.27
C TYR A 124 -12.35 -9.87 7.13
N GLU A 125 -11.78 -11.08 7.15
CA GLU A 125 -12.19 -12.17 8.01
C GLU A 125 -10.98 -12.72 8.77
N PHE A 126 -11.13 -13.00 10.08
CA PHE A 126 -10.12 -13.67 10.88
C PHE A 126 -10.52 -15.12 11.15
N GLU A 127 -9.64 -16.04 10.84
CA GLU A 127 -9.76 -17.39 11.36
C GLU A 127 -9.48 -17.38 12.88
N LYS A 128 -10.36 -18.02 13.65
CA LYS A 128 -10.27 -18.02 15.13
C LYS A 128 -9.21 -18.99 15.64
N ASN A 129 -7.98 -18.86 15.14
CA ASN A 129 -6.82 -19.60 15.60
C ASN A 129 -5.86 -18.59 16.29
N ILE A 130 -5.61 -18.83 17.60
CA ILE A 130 -4.77 -17.92 18.37
C ILE A 130 -3.28 -18.16 18.08
N GLU A 131 -2.86 -19.40 17.93
CA GLU A 131 -1.44 -19.74 17.74
C GLU A 131 -0.93 -19.39 16.32
N HIS A 132 -1.81 -19.48 15.34
CA HIS A 132 -1.54 -19.20 13.94
C HIS A 132 -2.64 -18.28 13.38
N PRO A 133 -2.60 -16.97 13.68
CA PRO A 133 -3.61 -16.04 13.22
C PRO A 133 -3.58 -15.91 11.69
N ILE A 134 -4.73 -16.07 11.08
CA ILE A 134 -4.90 -15.93 9.63
C ILE A 134 -5.91 -14.81 9.40
N ILE A 135 -5.52 -13.82 8.62
CA ILE A 135 -6.44 -12.84 8.05
C ILE A 135 -6.69 -13.17 6.58
N LYS A 136 -7.97 -13.31 6.23
CA LYS A 136 -8.42 -13.37 4.84
C LYS A 136 -8.89 -11.99 4.42
N ILE A 137 -8.43 -11.54 3.26
CA ILE A 137 -8.78 -10.25 2.67
C ILE A 137 -9.44 -10.53 1.33
N HIS A 138 -10.74 -10.28 1.26
CA HIS A 138 -11.48 -10.34 0.00
C HIS A 138 -11.46 -8.93 -0.62
N LEU A 139 -10.82 -8.80 -1.75
CA LEU A 139 -10.63 -7.55 -2.47
C LEU A 139 -11.49 -7.54 -3.74
N ALA A 140 -12.64 -6.87 -3.67
CA ALA A 140 -13.46 -6.62 -4.85
C ALA A 140 -13.07 -5.28 -5.49
N CYS A 141 -12.91 -5.27 -6.82
CA CYS A 141 -12.58 -4.06 -7.57
C CYS A 141 -13.11 -4.09 -9.01
N THR A 142 -13.09 -2.93 -9.65
CA THR A 142 -13.43 -2.77 -11.07
C THR A 142 -12.19 -2.38 -11.84
N ALA A 143 -11.92 -3.06 -12.96
CA ALA A 143 -10.83 -2.76 -13.87
C ALA A 143 -11.36 -2.19 -15.19
N SER A 144 -10.74 -1.12 -15.68
CA SER A 144 -10.96 -0.60 -17.03
C SER A 144 -9.63 -0.52 -17.76
N LEU A 145 -9.64 -0.88 -19.03
CA LEU A 145 -8.45 -0.84 -19.86
C LEU A 145 -8.14 0.59 -20.28
N GLU A 146 -6.93 1.06 -19.98
CA GLU A 146 -6.46 2.39 -20.39
C GLU A 146 -5.61 2.30 -21.68
N ASN A 147 -4.76 1.29 -21.77
CA ASN A 147 -3.91 1.10 -22.93
C ASN A 147 -3.71 -0.39 -23.21
N ALA A 148 -3.85 -0.78 -24.46
CA ALA A 148 -3.67 -2.15 -24.90
C ALA A 148 -2.74 -2.25 -26.08
N THR A 149 -1.77 -3.12 -25.95
CA THR A 149 -0.93 -3.56 -27.09
C THR A 149 -1.54 -4.74 -27.84
N LEU A 150 -2.66 -5.29 -27.36
CA LEU A 150 -3.28 -6.51 -27.88
C LEU A 150 -4.39 -6.20 -28.88
N THR A 151 -4.33 -6.87 -30.03
CA THR A 151 -5.29 -6.76 -31.13
C THR A 151 -6.41 -7.80 -31.11
N ASP A 152 -6.38 -8.77 -30.18
CA ASP A 152 -7.33 -9.89 -30.13
C ASP A 152 -8.09 -9.99 -28.78
N TRP A 153 -9.19 -9.25 -28.67
CA TRP A 153 -10.11 -9.26 -27.53
C TRP A 153 -11.15 -10.40 -27.68
N LYS A 154 -10.77 -11.63 -27.42
CA LYS A 154 -11.72 -12.73 -27.69
C LYS A 154 -12.64 -13.12 -26.56
N HIS A 155 -12.30 -12.85 -25.31
CA HIS A 155 -13.16 -13.24 -24.18
C HIS A 155 -12.92 -12.37 -22.94
N GLU A 156 -13.89 -11.55 -22.60
CA GLU A 156 -13.91 -10.69 -21.41
C GLU A 156 -13.71 -11.50 -20.12
N GLU A 157 -14.44 -12.63 -19.96
CA GLU A 157 -14.30 -13.54 -18.81
C GLU A 157 -12.88 -14.08 -18.64
N THR A 158 -12.15 -14.32 -19.72
CA THR A 158 -10.76 -14.80 -19.65
C THR A 158 -9.83 -13.70 -19.16
N LEU A 159 -10.09 -12.44 -19.52
CA LEU A 159 -9.32 -11.28 -19.06
C LEU A 159 -9.57 -11.00 -17.58
N GLU A 160 -10.83 -11.05 -17.14
CA GLU A 160 -11.18 -10.94 -15.74
C GLU A 160 -10.43 -11.97 -14.91
N GLN A 161 -10.56 -13.23 -15.26
CA GLN A 161 -9.92 -14.33 -14.55
C GLN A 161 -8.39 -14.22 -14.52
N THR A 162 -7.77 -13.84 -15.65
CA THR A 162 -6.32 -13.67 -15.73
C THR A 162 -5.86 -12.52 -14.83
N LEU A 163 -6.52 -11.37 -14.88
CA LEU A 163 -6.20 -10.20 -14.07
C LEU A 163 -6.41 -10.48 -12.57
N GLU A 164 -7.46 -11.22 -12.25
CA GLU A 164 -7.78 -11.69 -10.90
C GLU A 164 -6.65 -12.56 -10.34
N GLU A 165 -6.25 -13.60 -11.09
CA GLU A 165 -5.18 -14.52 -10.69
C GLU A 165 -3.82 -13.80 -10.55
N GLU A 166 -3.47 -12.91 -11.48
CA GLU A 166 -2.23 -12.15 -11.42
C GLU A 166 -2.19 -11.21 -10.20
N LEU A 167 -3.24 -10.43 -9.98
CA LEU A 167 -3.33 -9.50 -8.86
C LEU A 167 -3.30 -10.25 -7.52
N GLN A 168 -4.05 -11.35 -7.42
CA GLN A 168 -4.08 -12.20 -6.23
C GLN A 168 -2.70 -12.80 -5.92
N ASN A 169 -2.04 -13.36 -6.93
CA ASN A 169 -0.72 -13.97 -6.76
C ASN A 169 0.33 -12.94 -6.34
N ARG A 170 0.32 -11.76 -6.95
CA ARG A 170 1.20 -10.66 -6.59
C ARG A 170 1.00 -10.24 -5.13
N LEU A 171 -0.24 -9.91 -4.75
CA LEU A 171 -0.55 -9.45 -3.38
C LEU A 171 -0.22 -10.49 -2.31
N ASN A 172 -0.46 -11.78 -2.58
CA ASN A 172 -0.09 -12.86 -1.64
C ASN A 172 1.43 -13.02 -1.53
N THR A 173 2.16 -12.90 -2.64
CA THR A 173 3.63 -13.00 -2.66
C THR A 173 4.25 -11.84 -1.89
N ASP A 174 3.81 -10.62 -2.14
CA ASP A 174 4.35 -9.42 -1.52
C ASP A 174 3.96 -9.32 -0.03
N ALA A 175 2.74 -9.74 0.32
CA ALA A 175 2.33 -9.86 1.72
C ALA A 175 3.21 -10.84 2.51
N LYS A 176 3.51 -12.00 1.93
CA LYS A 176 4.41 -12.99 2.55
C LYS A 176 5.82 -12.44 2.70
N ALA A 177 6.40 -11.87 1.64
CA ALA A 177 7.73 -11.28 1.68
C ALA A 177 7.85 -10.13 2.70
N ALA A 178 6.81 -9.32 2.84
CA ALA A 178 6.73 -8.26 3.84
C ALA A 178 6.68 -8.82 5.28
N LEU A 179 5.89 -9.87 5.51
CA LEU A 179 5.82 -10.53 6.82
C LEU A 179 7.14 -11.18 7.23
N GLU A 180 7.91 -11.76 6.31
CA GLU A 180 9.25 -12.28 6.57
C GLU A 180 10.21 -11.20 7.09
N LYS A 181 9.97 -9.94 6.72
CA LYS A 181 10.67 -8.75 7.22
C LYS A 181 10.00 -8.12 8.47
N GLY A 182 8.95 -8.74 8.99
CA GLY A 182 8.20 -8.25 10.13
C GLY A 182 7.35 -7.02 9.82
N ILE A 183 6.87 -6.90 8.59
CA ILE A 183 5.99 -5.81 8.13
C ILE A 183 4.60 -6.37 7.83
N ASP A 184 3.62 -6.05 8.67
CA ASP A 184 2.20 -6.32 8.39
C ASP A 184 1.63 -5.23 7.48
N ILE A 185 1.60 -5.49 6.17
CA ILE A 185 1.10 -4.53 5.18
C ILE A 185 -0.43 -4.38 5.20
N SER A 186 -1.15 -5.29 5.85
CA SER A 186 -2.61 -5.23 5.95
C SER A 186 -3.13 -4.44 7.15
N ASN A 187 -2.23 -4.07 8.09
CA ASN A 187 -2.61 -3.52 9.40
C ASN A 187 -3.61 -4.43 10.15
N SER A 188 -3.41 -5.74 10.04
CA SER A 188 -4.31 -6.74 10.60
C SER A 188 -4.44 -6.65 12.10
N TYR A 189 -3.36 -6.26 12.81
CA TYR A 189 -3.39 -6.13 14.27
C TYR A 189 -4.45 -5.12 14.75
N LYS A 190 -4.58 -3.99 14.07
CA LYS A 190 -5.65 -3.01 14.34
C LYS A 190 -7.04 -3.62 14.14
N LYS A 191 -7.20 -4.41 13.07
CA LYS A 191 -8.46 -5.07 12.72
C LYS A 191 -8.80 -6.23 13.68
N LEU A 192 -7.78 -6.90 14.20
CA LEU A 192 -7.91 -7.98 15.18
C LEU A 192 -8.68 -7.54 16.42
N GLY A 193 -8.39 -6.34 16.94
CA GLY A 193 -9.07 -5.77 18.09
C GLY A 193 -10.58 -5.63 17.91
N ASN A 194 -11.02 -5.34 16.70
CA ASN A 194 -12.42 -5.15 16.34
C ASN A 194 -13.13 -6.47 16.03
N SER A 195 -12.43 -7.44 15.45
CA SER A 195 -13.03 -8.65 14.88
C SER A 195 -12.82 -9.90 15.73
N TYR A 196 -11.71 -9.98 16.47
CA TYR A 196 -11.38 -11.15 17.29
C TYR A 196 -10.75 -10.77 18.64
N ARG A 197 -11.58 -10.30 19.56
CA ARG A 197 -11.15 -9.80 20.88
C ARG A 197 -10.25 -10.75 21.66
N LYS A 198 -10.51 -12.07 21.64
CA LYS A 198 -9.68 -13.05 22.36
C LYS A 198 -8.25 -13.10 21.80
N GLY A 199 -8.10 -13.09 20.48
CA GLY A 199 -6.81 -13.02 19.82
C GLY A 199 -6.08 -11.72 20.13
N TYR A 200 -6.79 -10.59 20.09
CA TYR A 200 -6.21 -9.29 20.42
C TYR A 200 -5.63 -9.27 21.84
N VAL A 201 -6.41 -9.67 22.86
CA VAL A 201 -5.96 -9.72 24.27
C VAL A 201 -4.77 -10.68 24.45
N HIS A 202 -4.75 -11.78 23.72
CA HIS A 202 -3.61 -12.72 23.76
C HIS A 202 -2.31 -12.07 23.28
N TYR A 203 -2.38 -11.20 22.28
CA TYR A 203 -1.22 -10.54 21.67
C TYR A 203 -0.99 -9.08 22.10
N GLU A 204 -1.76 -8.56 23.08
CA GLU A 204 -1.76 -7.13 23.45
C GLU A 204 -0.35 -6.58 23.75
N GLU A 205 0.51 -7.37 24.42
CA GLU A 205 1.91 -7.01 24.69
C GLU A 205 2.92 -7.82 23.84
N ARG A 206 2.44 -8.64 22.91
CA ARG A 206 3.24 -9.58 22.13
C ARG A 206 3.03 -9.39 20.61
N ARG A 207 2.97 -8.15 20.18
CA ARG A 207 2.70 -7.83 18.77
C ARG A 207 3.74 -8.43 17.80
N GLU A 208 5.01 -8.49 18.19
CA GLU A 208 6.05 -9.11 17.34
C GLU A 208 5.82 -10.63 17.17
N GLU A 209 5.30 -11.29 18.20
CA GLU A 209 4.90 -12.70 18.11
C GLU A 209 3.68 -12.88 17.21
N TYR A 210 2.68 -11.99 17.32
CA TYR A 210 1.55 -11.96 16.41
C TYR A 210 1.97 -11.89 14.96
N GLU A 211 2.81 -10.92 14.60
CA GLU A 211 3.23 -10.71 13.21
C GLU A 211 4.14 -11.82 12.69
N LYS A 212 4.94 -12.45 13.56
CA LYS A 212 5.73 -13.62 13.21
C LYS A 212 4.87 -14.84 12.87
N ASN A 213 3.72 -14.97 13.53
CA ASN A 213 2.81 -16.10 13.36
C ASN A 213 1.66 -15.81 12.37
N LEU A 214 1.50 -14.54 11.98
CA LEU A 214 0.45 -14.08 11.09
C LEU A 214 0.61 -14.67 9.68
N GLN A 215 -0.52 -15.06 9.11
CA GLN A 215 -0.66 -15.34 7.69
C GLN A 215 -1.69 -14.38 7.08
N ILE A 216 -1.35 -13.80 5.93
CA ILE A 216 -2.25 -12.98 5.13
C ILE A 216 -2.62 -13.80 3.90
N LYS A 217 -3.92 -13.94 3.65
CA LYS A 217 -4.47 -14.57 2.43
C LYS A 217 -5.32 -13.55 1.72
N VAL A 218 -4.99 -13.25 0.50
CA VAL A 218 -5.74 -12.32 -0.35
C VAL A 218 -6.47 -13.12 -1.42
N GLU A 219 -7.76 -12.87 -1.53
CA GLU A 219 -8.62 -13.34 -2.60
C GLU A 219 -9.14 -12.11 -3.33
N THR A 220 -9.07 -12.10 -4.66
CA THR A 220 -9.48 -10.96 -5.48
C THR A 220 -10.72 -11.31 -6.29
N GLU A 221 -11.58 -10.33 -6.50
CA GLU A 221 -12.72 -10.38 -7.40
C GLU A 221 -12.64 -9.14 -8.29
N VAL A 222 -12.40 -9.33 -9.58
CA VAL A 222 -12.20 -8.25 -10.53
C VAL A 222 -13.32 -8.26 -11.56
N SER A 223 -14.03 -7.13 -11.69
CA SER A 223 -15.00 -6.93 -12.77
C SER A 223 -14.40 -6.00 -13.82
N VAL A 224 -14.26 -6.47 -15.04
CA VAL A 224 -13.74 -5.67 -16.16
C VAL A 224 -14.89 -4.87 -16.79
N VAL A 225 -14.65 -3.60 -17.08
CA VAL A 225 -15.61 -2.69 -17.71
C VAL A 225 -14.94 -1.90 -18.83
N ASN A 226 -15.74 -1.43 -19.79
CA ASN A 226 -15.27 -0.55 -20.86
C ASN A 226 -14.13 -1.11 -21.73
N LEU A 227 -14.27 -2.33 -22.21
CA LEU A 227 -13.42 -2.92 -23.26
C LEU A 227 -13.74 -2.35 -24.67
N LYS A 228 -13.94 -1.02 -24.77
CA LYS A 228 -14.26 -0.39 -26.06
C LYS A 228 -13.06 0.23 -26.71
#